data_a842cf3b1583e0fa65a275705df2d60c
#
_entry.id   a842cf3b1583e0fa65a275705df2d60c
#
_cell.length_a   1.000
_cell.length_b   1.000
_cell.length_c   1.000
_cell.angle_alpha   90.00
_cell.angle_beta   90.00
_cell.angle_gamma   90.00
#
_symmetry.space_group_name_H-M   'P 1'
#
loop_
_entity.id
_entity.type
_entity.pdbx_description
1 polymer ?
#
loop_
_entity_poly.entity_id
_entity_poly.type
_entity_poly.pdbx_seq_one_letter_code
_entity_poly.pdbx_strand_id
1 'polypeptide(L)'
;MKLEWDMMRRIDTYREAEAYINDIPKFSGKNSMEDTRRFLEFLGSPAKNCKIIHIAGTNGKGSVCAYLCSVLKQAGISAGMFTSPHLVTMRERFAINGGIVDEGEFLKAFRTVRGRMSDLPEELAAKSYHPSFFEFLFFMAMVLFEDAGVEYIVLETGLGGRLDATNAVQDKKLCVITAIGYDHMEYLGDTLWQIAGEKAGIMRRDAPVVYSAGYQDAAARIEECARSIGARTVPLQRQAIKEIKIQHKTIDFSLHLNYYGYIGFTVSTVAVYQIENAALAVKALEQLNDDRITVPVMQEGIRSAVWEGRMEEILPSVFLDGAHNIDGIRALLDTVRSQPCYGRRKLLFSIVKDKQYENVIREIALSGLFDEIGLVALESERALPLHVLEDSYRQYTGLICKAYNDLKTAFCSLTLGKDDEDRVYIVGSLYLVGEVKALLKEL
;
A
#
# COMPACT_ATOMS: atom_id res chain seq x y z
N MET A 1 32.96 9.17 11.93
CA MET A 1 33.77 9.19 10.69
C MET A 1 32.97 8.84 9.45
N LYS A 2 32.32 7.67 9.27
CA LYS A 2 31.56 7.37 8.04
C LYS A 2 30.34 8.28 7.87
N LEU A 3 29.56 8.52 8.91
CA LEU A 3 28.42 9.44 8.95
C LEU A 3 28.81 10.92 8.71
N GLU A 4 29.94 11.37 9.23
CA GLU A 4 30.42 12.75 9.02
C GLU A 4 30.90 12.97 7.58
N TRP A 5 31.55 11.97 6.97
CA TRP A 5 31.94 12.00 5.55
C TRP A 5 30.73 12.04 4.62
N ASP A 6 29.68 11.29 4.94
CA ASP A 6 28.43 11.27 4.17
C ASP A 6 27.66 12.60 4.26
N MET A 7 27.77 13.31 5.38
CA MET A 7 27.16 14.64 5.55
C MET A 7 27.84 15.74 4.72
N MET A 8 29.15 15.63 4.47
CA MET A 8 29.91 16.61 3.68
C MET A 8 29.83 16.38 2.16
N ARG A 9 29.41 15.19 1.72
CA ARG A 9 29.29 14.87 0.29
C ARG A 9 28.20 15.71 -0.34
N ARG A 10 28.55 16.49 -1.38
CA ARG A 10 27.56 17.19 -2.19
C ARG A 10 26.72 16.16 -2.97
N ILE A 11 25.40 16.25 -2.86
CA ILE A 11 24.43 15.41 -3.55
C ILE A 11 23.65 16.32 -4.50
N ASP A 12 23.87 16.15 -5.79
CA ASP A 12 23.37 17.03 -6.83
C ASP A 12 22.32 16.39 -7.75
N THR A 13 22.19 15.06 -7.72
CA THR A 13 21.28 14.32 -8.59
C THR A 13 20.28 13.47 -7.80
N TYR A 14 19.13 13.17 -8.43
CA TYR A 14 18.16 12.24 -7.89
C TYR A 14 18.78 10.88 -7.55
N ARG A 15 19.60 10.32 -8.45
CA ARG A 15 20.25 9.01 -8.23
C ARG A 15 21.15 8.97 -7.02
N GLU A 16 21.89 10.05 -6.78
CA GLU A 16 22.73 10.15 -5.57
C GLU A 16 21.89 10.27 -4.30
N ALA A 17 20.78 11.02 -4.35
CA ALA A 17 19.85 11.14 -3.24
C ALA A 17 19.15 9.81 -2.93
N GLU A 18 18.69 9.09 -3.96
CA GLU A 18 18.10 7.76 -3.84
C GLU A 18 19.10 6.74 -3.26
N ALA A 19 20.36 6.76 -3.73
CA ALA A 19 21.41 5.90 -3.19
C ALA A 19 21.67 6.20 -1.70
N TYR A 20 21.77 7.48 -1.32
CA TYR A 20 21.92 7.88 0.08
C TYR A 20 20.78 7.35 0.95
N ILE A 21 19.52 7.50 0.50
CA ILE A 21 18.36 7.01 1.27
C ILE A 21 18.37 5.47 1.37
N ASN A 22 18.75 4.77 0.30
CA ASN A 22 18.83 3.31 0.30
C ASN A 22 19.92 2.77 1.24
N ASP A 23 20.99 3.53 1.47
CA ASP A 23 22.06 3.19 2.41
C ASP A 23 21.63 3.36 3.89
N ILE A 24 20.53 4.08 4.17
CA ILE A 24 19.96 4.20 5.52
C ILE A 24 19.42 2.83 5.93
N PRO A 25 19.84 2.27 7.06
CA PRO A 25 19.34 0.98 7.52
C PRO A 25 17.82 0.96 7.68
N LYS A 26 17.16 0.01 7.01
CA LYS A 26 15.70 -0.10 7.01
C LYS A 26 15.13 -0.57 8.36
N PHE A 27 15.91 -1.33 9.12
CA PHE A 27 15.52 -2.00 10.37
C PHE A 27 16.48 -1.74 11.53
N SER A 28 17.33 -0.71 11.47
CA SER A 28 18.07 -0.23 12.63
C SER A 28 17.11 0.29 13.70
N GLY A 29 17.52 0.27 14.96
CA GLY A 29 16.68 0.60 16.10
C GLY A 29 15.76 1.78 15.82
N LYS A 30 14.44 1.61 16.07
CA LYS A 30 13.45 2.65 15.86
C LYS A 30 13.77 3.84 16.77
N ASN A 31 13.78 5.03 16.21
CA ASN A 31 13.71 6.25 16.97
C ASN A 31 12.42 6.27 17.81
N SER A 32 12.42 6.97 18.93
CA SER A 32 11.17 7.13 19.68
C SER A 32 10.20 8.02 18.88
N MET A 33 8.90 7.81 19.08
CA MET A 33 7.87 8.67 18.46
C MET A 33 8.04 10.14 18.87
N GLU A 34 8.57 10.39 20.06
CA GLU A 34 8.89 11.72 20.55
C GLU A 34 10.01 12.35 19.73
N ASP A 35 11.09 11.60 19.42
CA ASP A 35 12.20 12.11 18.62
C ASP A 35 11.76 12.39 17.18
N THR A 36 10.91 11.53 16.61
CA THR A 36 10.30 11.74 15.28
C THR A 36 9.48 13.04 15.25
N ARG A 37 8.67 13.32 16.29
CA ARG A 37 7.92 14.57 16.40
C ARG A 37 8.82 15.77 16.51
N ARG A 38 9.83 15.72 17.39
CA ARG A 38 10.78 16.81 17.58
C ARG A 38 11.51 17.16 16.29
N PHE A 39 11.88 16.15 15.52
CA PHE A 39 12.51 16.42 14.24
C PHE A 39 11.51 17.02 13.23
N LEU A 40 10.26 16.58 13.19
CA LEU A 40 9.21 17.19 12.38
C LEU A 40 8.96 18.66 12.77
N GLU A 41 8.93 18.97 14.07
CA GLU A 41 8.84 20.34 14.58
C GLU A 41 10.07 21.18 14.19
N PHE A 42 11.26 20.61 14.29
CA PHE A 42 12.50 21.25 13.88
C PHE A 42 12.58 21.53 12.37
N LEU A 43 11.91 20.72 11.54
CA LEU A 43 11.70 21.02 10.12
C LEU A 43 10.74 22.22 9.88
N GLY A 44 10.15 22.77 10.93
CA GLY A 44 9.18 23.86 10.85
C GLY A 44 7.73 23.39 10.84
N SER A 45 7.47 22.14 11.25
CA SER A 45 6.12 21.50 11.21
C SER A 45 5.48 21.63 9.82
N PRO A 46 6.14 21.14 8.74
CA PRO A 46 5.63 21.27 7.39
C PRO A 46 4.25 20.62 7.29
N ALA A 47 3.40 21.17 6.43
CA ALA A 47 2.02 20.74 6.18
C ALA A 47 1.08 20.81 7.42
N LYS A 48 1.43 21.62 8.42
CA LYS A 48 0.63 21.84 9.65
C LYS A 48 -0.81 22.26 9.37
N ASN A 49 -1.05 23.02 8.32
CA ASN A 49 -2.37 23.54 7.97
C ASN A 49 -3.17 22.61 7.03
N CYS A 50 -2.59 21.50 6.62
CA CYS A 50 -3.25 20.54 5.75
C CYS A 50 -4.23 19.64 6.54
N LYS A 51 -5.30 19.22 5.87
CA LYS A 51 -6.25 18.25 6.40
C LYS A 51 -5.72 16.83 6.20
N ILE A 52 -5.32 16.16 7.26
CA ILE A 52 -4.69 14.84 7.19
C ILE A 52 -5.73 13.72 7.23
N ILE A 53 -5.75 12.86 6.21
CA ILE A 53 -6.43 11.57 6.20
C ILE A 53 -5.37 10.49 6.42
N HIS A 54 -5.39 9.83 7.57
CA HIS A 54 -4.36 8.87 7.97
C HIS A 54 -4.87 7.45 7.84
N ILE A 55 -4.17 6.61 7.08
CA ILE A 55 -4.61 5.27 6.69
C ILE A 55 -3.67 4.22 7.27
N ALA A 56 -4.23 3.30 8.08
CA ALA A 56 -3.57 2.07 8.52
C ALA A 56 -4.36 0.84 8.06
N GLY A 57 -3.76 -0.32 8.18
CA GLY A 57 -4.39 -1.60 7.82
C GLY A 57 -3.37 -2.65 7.40
N THR A 58 -3.81 -3.87 7.14
CA THR A 58 -2.95 -4.89 6.57
C THR A 58 -2.99 -4.83 5.05
N ASN A 59 -4.14 -5.06 4.45
CA ASN A 59 -4.35 -5.05 3.01
C ASN A 59 -5.25 -3.87 2.61
N GLY A 60 -5.05 -3.34 1.39
CA GLY A 60 -5.91 -2.30 0.82
C GLY A 60 -5.52 -0.86 1.12
N LYS A 61 -4.50 -0.58 1.95
CA LYS A 61 -4.09 0.79 2.31
C LYS A 61 -3.86 1.68 1.08
N GLY A 62 -2.91 1.32 0.23
CA GLY A 62 -2.59 2.08 -0.98
C GLY A 62 -3.77 2.20 -1.95
N SER A 63 -4.62 1.16 -2.08
CA SER A 63 -5.84 1.24 -2.89
C SER A 63 -6.83 2.27 -2.34
N VAL A 64 -7.05 2.29 -1.02
CA VAL A 64 -7.90 3.30 -0.37
C VAL A 64 -7.31 4.70 -0.55
N CYS A 65 -5.98 4.86 -0.41
CA CYS A 65 -5.31 6.13 -0.70
C CYS A 65 -5.58 6.59 -2.13
N ALA A 66 -5.46 5.70 -3.12
CA ALA A 66 -5.70 6.01 -4.53
C ALA A 66 -7.16 6.43 -4.78
N TYR A 67 -8.15 5.71 -4.24
CA TYR A 67 -9.56 6.10 -4.35
C TYR A 67 -9.84 7.46 -3.72
N LEU A 68 -9.32 7.72 -2.52
CA LEU A 68 -9.48 9.01 -1.84
C LEU A 68 -8.88 10.16 -2.67
N CYS A 69 -7.64 10.01 -3.14
CA CYS A 69 -6.97 11.03 -3.95
C CYS A 69 -7.65 11.24 -5.31
N SER A 70 -8.17 10.18 -5.94
CA SER A 70 -8.91 10.28 -7.19
C SER A 70 -10.20 11.10 -7.01
N VAL A 71 -10.95 10.87 -5.93
CA VAL A 71 -12.17 11.66 -5.64
C VAL A 71 -11.83 13.09 -5.28
N LEU A 72 -10.79 13.33 -4.45
CA LEU A 72 -10.36 14.70 -4.12
C LEU A 72 -9.97 15.47 -5.38
N LYS A 73 -9.20 14.85 -6.29
CA LYS A 73 -8.86 15.43 -7.59
C LYS A 73 -10.11 15.76 -8.41
N GLN A 74 -11.07 14.84 -8.48
CA GLN A 74 -12.34 15.05 -9.19
C GLN A 74 -13.18 16.19 -8.59
N ALA A 75 -13.07 16.40 -7.29
CA ALA A 75 -13.69 17.52 -6.57
C ALA A 75 -12.96 18.85 -6.77
N GLY A 76 -11.85 18.91 -7.51
CA GLY A 76 -11.00 20.08 -7.65
C GLY A 76 -10.23 20.45 -6.37
N ILE A 77 -10.02 19.49 -5.48
CA ILE A 77 -9.33 19.66 -4.21
C ILE A 77 -7.88 19.20 -4.37
N SER A 78 -6.92 20.08 -4.04
CA SER A 78 -5.50 19.72 -4.09
C SER A 78 -5.14 18.74 -2.98
N ALA A 79 -4.44 17.66 -3.34
CA ALA A 79 -4.08 16.62 -2.39
C ALA A 79 -2.67 16.05 -2.64
N GLY A 80 -1.92 15.86 -1.54
CA GLY A 80 -0.71 15.07 -1.51
C GLY A 80 -1.02 13.63 -1.07
N MET A 81 -0.31 12.65 -1.64
CA MET A 81 -0.42 11.25 -1.26
C MET A 81 0.96 10.68 -0.95
N PHE A 82 1.10 10.10 0.24
CA PHE A 82 2.29 9.34 0.63
C PHE A 82 1.93 7.88 0.81
N THR A 83 2.59 6.99 0.06
CA THR A 83 2.31 5.55 0.04
C THR A 83 3.57 4.71 0.10
N SER A 84 3.45 3.43 0.45
CA SER A 84 4.56 2.49 0.54
C SER A 84 4.15 1.03 0.32
N PRO A 85 5.07 0.20 -0.24
CA PRO A 85 6.31 0.56 -0.90
C PRO A 85 6.08 1.14 -2.31
N HIS A 86 7.15 1.58 -2.98
CA HIS A 86 7.15 1.85 -4.42
C HIS A 86 7.36 0.54 -5.22
N LEU A 87 7.04 0.56 -6.50
CA LEU A 87 7.23 -0.57 -7.41
C LEU A 87 8.56 -0.46 -8.19
N VAL A 88 8.79 0.65 -8.88
CA VAL A 88 9.96 0.85 -9.76
C VAL A 88 10.84 2.00 -9.28
N THR A 89 10.28 3.15 -8.93
CA THR A 89 11.03 4.34 -8.52
C THR A 89 10.58 4.87 -7.16
N MET A 90 11.51 5.32 -6.34
CA MET A 90 11.22 5.87 -5.00
C MET A 90 10.26 7.05 -5.05
N ARG A 91 10.21 7.80 -6.16
CA ARG A 91 9.30 8.93 -6.39
C ARG A 91 7.82 8.55 -6.36
N GLU A 92 7.48 7.29 -6.67
CA GLU A 92 6.09 6.78 -6.61
C GLU A 92 5.47 6.90 -5.22
N ARG A 93 6.30 7.01 -4.17
CA ARG A 93 5.82 7.21 -2.79
C ARG A 93 5.19 8.57 -2.56
N PHE A 94 5.43 9.52 -3.47
CA PHE A 94 5.02 10.92 -3.36
C PHE A 94 4.21 11.30 -4.59
N ALA A 95 2.91 11.51 -4.43
CA ALA A 95 2.09 12.02 -5.51
C ALA A 95 1.41 13.34 -5.09
N ILE A 96 1.32 14.27 -6.01
CA ILE A 96 0.65 15.57 -5.83
C ILE A 96 -0.40 15.71 -6.93
N ASN A 97 -1.67 15.86 -6.55
CA ASN A 97 -2.81 15.97 -7.48
C ASN A 97 -2.87 14.81 -8.50
N GLY A 98 -2.43 13.61 -8.06
CA GLY A 98 -2.41 12.39 -8.86
C GLY A 98 -1.23 12.28 -9.83
N GLY A 99 -0.25 13.19 -9.79
CA GLY A 99 1.05 13.10 -10.49
C GLY A 99 2.16 12.68 -9.53
N ILE A 100 3.07 11.83 -9.98
CA ILE A 100 4.30 11.50 -9.24
C ILE A 100 5.23 12.71 -9.30
N VAL A 101 5.86 13.06 -8.16
CA VAL A 101 6.82 14.17 -8.08
C VAL A 101 8.01 13.96 -9.05
N ASP A 102 8.52 15.05 -9.61
CA ASP A 102 9.66 14.99 -10.49
C ASP A 102 11.00 14.85 -9.72
N GLU A 103 12.11 14.64 -10.44
CA GLU A 103 13.43 14.44 -9.83
C GLU A 103 13.94 15.72 -9.13
N GLY A 104 13.56 16.90 -9.62
CA GLY A 104 13.95 18.17 -9.04
C GLY A 104 13.22 18.44 -7.72
N GLU A 105 11.91 18.19 -7.68
CA GLU A 105 11.10 18.27 -6.46
C GLU A 105 11.61 17.28 -5.40
N PHE A 106 11.86 16.04 -5.79
CA PHE A 106 12.43 15.02 -4.91
C PHE A 106 13.78 15.46 -4.33
N LEU A 107 14.71 15.92 -5.19
CA LEU A 107 16.04 16.37 -4.77
C LEU A 107 15.97 17.60 -3.85
N LYS A 108 15.06 18.54 -4.11
CA LYS A 108 14.82 19.70 -3.25
C LYS A 108 14.39 19.27 -1.85
N ALA A 109 13.38 18.40 -1.74
CA ALA A 109 12.89 17.89 -0.46
C ALA A 109 13.97 17.09 0.28
N PHE A 110 14.72 16.24 -0.43
CA PHE A 110 15.86 15.53 0.12
C PHE A 110 16.88 16.48 0.74
N ARG A 111 17.29 17.53 0.01
CA ARG A 111 18.25 18.52 0.49
C ARG A 111 17.74 19.29 1.70
N THR A 112 16.45 19.61 1.75
CA THR A 112 15.81 20.25 2.89
C THR A 112 15.91 19.40 4.15
N VAL A 113 15.51 18.12 4.07
CA VAL A 113 15.56 17.20 5.22
C VAL A 113 16.99 16.94 5.65
N ARG A 114 17.88 16.62 4.70
CA ARG A 114 19.30 16.35 4.98
C ARG A 114 20.02 17.56 5.56
N GLY A 115 19.73 18.76 5.03
CA GLY A 115 20.37 20.01 5.50
C GLY A 115 20.05 20.30 6.97
N ARG A 116 18.86 19.95 7.45
CA ARG A 116 18.50 20.10 8.86
C ARG A 116 19.24 19.15 9.80
N MET A 117 19.77 18.06 9.29
CA MET A 117 20.52 17.09 10.11
C MET A 117 21.89 17.62 10.54
N SER A 118 22.45 18.66 9.91
CA SER A 118 23.69 19.30 10.33
C SER A 118 23.55 20.19 11.57
N ASP A 119 22.34 20.66 11.86
CA ASP A 119 22.05 21.65 12.92
C ASP A 119 21.02 21.12 13.94
N LEU A 120 21.09 19.84 14.27
CA LEU A 120 20.13 19.19 15.19
C LEU A 120 20.01 19.92 16.53
N PRO A 121 18.81 20.07 17.09
CA PRO A 121 18.62 20.50 18.47
C PRO A 121 19.44 19.64 19.44
N GLU A 122 19.94 20.25 20.52
CA GLU A 122 20.82 19.60 21.51
C GLU A 122 20.27 18.24 21.99
N GLU A 123 18.96 18.15 22.23
CA GLU A 123 18.29 16.94 22.68
C GLU A 123 18.34 15.78 21.66
N LEU A 124 18.27 16.08 20.37
CA LEU A 124 18.40 15.09 19.29
C LEU A 124 19.88 14.79 19.01
N ALA A 125 20.74 15.81 19.04
CA ALA A 125 22.18 15.65 18.84
C ALA A 125 22.80 14.79 19.94
N ALA A 126 22.39 14.96 21.20
CA ALA A 126 22.85 14.14 22.34
C ALA A 126 22.53 12.65 22.20
N LYS A 127 21.47 12.33 21.45
CA LYS A 127 21.06 10.95 21.13
C LYS A 127 21.68 10.42 19.83
N SER A 128 22.51 11.23 19.14
CA SER A 128 22.99 10.90 17.79
C SER A 128 21.83 10.55 16.84
N TYR A 129 20.72 11.31 16.92
CA TYR A 129 19.53 11.06 16.12
C TYR A 129 19.84 11.09 14.62
N HIS A 130 19.35 10.08 13.93
CA HIS A 130 19.31 10.01 12.47
C HIS A 130 17.98 9.41 12.05
N PRO A 131 17.23 10.02 11.13
CA PRO A 131 16.02 9.42 10.61
C PRO A 131 16.29 8.03 10.04
N SER A 132 15.46 7.05 10.37
CA SER A 132 15.43 5.78 9.67
C SER A 132 15.00 5.96 8.22
N PHE A 133 15.19 4.94 7.37
CA PHE A 133 14.77 4.97 5.96
C PHE A 133 13.34 5.50 5.77
N PHE A 134 12.40 4.98 6.55
CA PHE A 134 10.99 5.36 6.40
C PHE A 134 10.71 6.76 6.99
N GLU A 135 11.32 7.12 8.11
CA GLU A 135 11.21 8.47 8.68
C GLU A 135 11.74 9.54 7.72
N PHE A 136 12.88 9.28 7.07
CA PHE A 136 13.45 10.21 6.09
C PHE A 136 12.47 10.49 4.95
N LEU A 137 11.87 9.43 4.38
CA LEU A 137 10.87 9.57 3.33
C LEU A 137 9.59 10.26 3.81
N PHE A 138 9.14 9.96 5.03
CA PHE A 138 8.00 10.66 5.63
C PHE A 138 8.26 12.16 5.77
N PHE A 139 9.43 12.56 6.25
CA PHE A 139 9.79 13.98 6.36
C PHE A 139 9.86 14.65 4.99
N MET A 140 10.41 13.97 3.99
CA MET A 140 10.39 14.47 2.61
C MET A 140 8.96 14.68 2.10
N ALA A 141 8.05 13.74 2.38
CA ALA A 141 6.63 13.87 2.01
C ALA A 141 6.01 15.14 2.59
N MET A 142 6.23 15.39 3.88
CA MET A 142 5.69 16.57 4.55
C MET A 142 6.24 17.88 3.96
N VAL A 143 7.53 17.93 3.63
CA VAL A 143 8.17 19.08 2.95
C VAL A 143 7.59 19.28 1.53
N LEU A 144 7.47 18.18 0.75
CA LEU A 144 6.90 18.24 -0.62
C LEU A 144 5.47 18.78 -0.62
N PHE A 145 4.64 18.35 0.32
CA PHE A 145 3.23 18.74 0.39
C PHE A 145 3.06 20.17 0.89
N GLU A 146 3.92 20.64 1.80
CA GLU A 146 4.00 22.06 2.19
C GLU A 146 4.40 22.93 1.00
N ASP A 147 5.47 22.57 0.30
CA ASP A 147 5.95 23.31 -0.88
C ASP A 147 4.90 23.40 -2.00
N ALA A 148 4.09 22.33 -2.16
CA ALA A 148 3.02 22.28 -3.14
C ALA A 148 1.73 22.99 -2.69
N GLY A 149 1.62 23.37 -1.42
CA GLY A 149 0.45 24.04 -0.86
C GLY A 149 -0.84 23.22 -0.98
N VAL A 150 -0.77 21.89 -0.76
CA VAL A 150 -1.94 21.02 -0.86
C VAL A 150 -2.93 21.25 0.29
N GLU A 151 -4.22 21.08 0.02
CA GLU A 151 -5.27 21.22 1.04
C GLU A 151 -5.40 19.95 1.88
N TYR A 152 -5.33 18.79 1.26
CA TYR A 152 -5.41 17.49 1.93
C TYR A 152 -4.11 16.69 1.79
N ILE A 153 -3.82 15.89 2.78
CA ILE A 153 -2.77 14.86 2.72
C ILE A 153 -3.39 13.51 3.03
N VAL A 154 -3.25 12.56 2.13
CA VAL A 154 -3.59 11.16 2.29
C VAL A 154 -2.33 10.41 2.65
N LEU A 155 -2.23 9.98 3.92
CA LEU A 155 -1.00 9.51 4.54
C LEU A 155 -1.11 8.02 4.89
N GLU A 156 -0.42 7.15 4.16
CA GLU A 156 -0.36 5.71 4.43
C GLU A 156 0.69 5.39 5.50
N THR A 157 0.35 4.55 6.50
CA THR A 157 1.33 3.98 7.43
C THR A 157 2.24 2.97 6.72
N GLY A 158 3.53 2.99 7.05
CA GLY A 158 4.48 1.97 6.55
C GLY A 158 4.27 0.62 7.22
N LEU A 159 4.26 0.59 8.55
CA LEU A 159 4.13 -0.63 9.36
C LEU A 159 3.39 -0.36 10.67
N GLY A 160 2.32 -1.13 10.90
CA GLY A 160 1.54 -1.01 12.12
C GLY A 160 0.68 0.26 12.13
N GLY A 161 0.95 1.16 13.06
CA GLY A 161 0.26 2.44 13.21
C GLY A 161 0.75 3.20 14.44
N ARG A 162 0.66 2.63 15.65
CA ARG A 162 1.01 3.27 16.92
C ARG A 162 2.43 3.85 16.94
N LEU A 163 3.39 3.10 16.43
CA LEU A 163 4.81 3.44 16.37
C LEU A 163 5.30 3.73 14.94
N ASP A 164 4.38 3.98 14.01
CA ASP A 164 4.75 4.35 12.65
C ASP A 164 5.16 5.83 12.57
N ALA A 165 6.18 6.16 11.80
CA ALA A 165 6.68 7.53 11.68
C ALA A 165 5.58 8.52 11.29
N THR A 166 4.63 8.12 10.45
CA THR A 166 3.50 8.94 10.03
C THR A 166 2.59 9.33 11.19
N ASN A 167 2.62 8.58 12.31
CA ASN A 167 1.87 8.89 13.52
C ASN A 167 2.46 10.05 14.34
N ALA A 168 3.59 10.61 13.92
CA ALA A 168 4.12 11.86 14.46
C ALA A 168 3.15 13.03 14.22
N VAL A 169 2.38 13.00 13.12
CA VAL A 169 1.31 13.99 12.87
C VAL A 169 0.19 13.79 13.88
N GLN A 170 -0.14 14.85 14.63
CA GLN A 170 -1.16 14.80 15.70
C GLN A 170 -2.55 15.20 15.19
N ASP A 171 -2.64 16.30 14.44
CA ASP A 171 -3.91 16.83 13.95
C ASP A 171 -4.35 16.05 12.70
N LYS A 172 -5.39 15.24 12.88
CA LYS A 172 -5.93 14.41 11.81
C LYS A 172 -7.39 14.77 11.58
N LYS A 173 -7.75 14.94 10.32
CA LYS A 173 -9.14 15.17 9.92
C LYS A 173 -9.95 13.87 9.96
N LEU A 174 -9.29 12.74 9.65
CA LEU A 174 -9.92 11.43 9.51
C LEU A 174 -8.88 10.32 9.69
N CYS A 175 -9.25 9.23 10.34
CA CYS A 175 -8.49 7.99 10.38
C CYS A 175 -9.24 6.88 9.63
N VAL A 176 -8.52 6.10 8.83
CA VAL A 176 -9.09 4.94 8.12
C VAL A 176 -8.30 3.70 8.47
N ILE A 177 -8.99 2.62 8.85
CA ILE A 177 -8.37 1.31 9.09
C ILE A 177 -8.93 0.33 8.06
N THR A 178 -8.10 -0.06 7.11
CA THR A 178 -8.46 -1.01 6.05
C THR A 178 -8.50 -2.43 6.59
N ALA A 179 -8.71 -3.43 5.74
CA ALA A 179 -8.79 -4.83 6.15
C ALA A 179 -7.60 -5.24 7.03
N ILE A 180 -7.91 -5.80 8.20
CA ILE A 180 -6.94 -6.40 9.13
C ILE A 180 -6.75 -7.86 8.76
N GLY A 181 -5.51 -8.32 8.75
CA GLY A 181 -5.13 -9.70 8.48
C GLY A 181 -3.76 -10.02 9.06
N TYR A 182 -3.32 -11.25 8.90
CA TYR A 182 -2.02 -11.71 9.39
C TYR A 182 -0.90 -11.26 8.45
N ASP A 183 -0.11 -10.30 8.91
CA ASP A 183 1.13 -9.85 8.27
C ASP A 183 2.05 -9.21 9.32
N HIS A 184 3.36 -9.27 9.10
CA HIS A 184 4.37 -8.69 10.00
C HIS A 184 4.21 -9.10 11.47
N MET A 185 3.85 -10.37 11.73
CA MET A 185 3.56 -10.89 13.06
C MET A 185 4.74 -10.75 14.02
N GLU A 186 5.96 -10.82 13.51
CA GLU A 186 7.20 -10.57 14.25
C GLU A 186 7.23 -9.20 14.96
N TYR A 187 6.54 -8.19 14.39
CA TYR A 187 6.50 -6.82 14.92
C TYR A 187 5.16 -6.42 15.54
N LEU A 188 4.06 -6.98 15.03
CA LEU A 188 2.70 -6.53 15.38
C LEU A 188 1.96 -7.49 16.31
N GLY A 189 2.54 -8.67 16.58
CA GLY A 189 1.95 -9.73 17.39
C GLY A 189 1.27 -10.83 16.58
N ASP A 190 0.91 -11.91 17.26
CA ASP A 190 0.52 -13.19 16.67
C ASP A 190 -1.01 -13.35 16.51
N THR A 191 -1.79 -12.36 16.94
CA THR A 191 -3.25 -12.39 16.88
C THR A 191 -3.82 -11.18 16.16
N LEU A 192 -4.99 -11.33 15.53
CA LEU A 192 -5.71 -10.23 14.90
C LEU A 192 -6.03 -9.11 15.89
N TRP A 193 -6.24 -9.45 17.16
CA TRP A 193 -6.44 -8.51 18.24
C TRP A 193 -5.22 -7.61 18.48
N GLN A 194 -4.02 -8.18 18.55
CA GLN A 194 -2.79 -7.42 18.72
C GLN A 194 -2.50 -6.54 17.49
N ILE A 195 -2.59 -7.12 16.29
CA ILE A 195 -2.38 -6.41 15.03
C ILE A 195 -3.37 -5.22 14.89
N ALA A 196 -4.64 -5.45 15.21
CA ALA A 196 -5.65 -4.39 15.20
C ALA A 196 -5.34 -3.28 16.22
N GLY A 197 -4.84 -3.64 17.42
CA GLY A 197 -4.43 -2.69 18.45
C GLY A 197 -3.29 -1.78 18.01
N GLU A 198 -2.26 -2.33 17.34
CA GLU A 198 -1.15 -1.55 16.77
C GLU A 198 -1.63 -0.57 15.68
N LYS A 199 -2.54 -1.02 14.82
CA LYS A 199 -3.09 -0.17 13.75
C LYS A 199 -4.05 0.88 14.29
N ALA A 200 -4.85 0.54 15.29
CA ALA A 200 -5.74 1.47 16.00
C ALA A 200 -4.97 2.62 16.70
N GLY A 201 -3.67 2.47 16.93
CA GLY A 201 -2.82 3.52 17.47
C GLY A 201 -2.74 4.81 16.63
N ILE A 202 -3.23 4.81 15.38
CA ILE A 202 -3.36 6.04 14.59
C ILE A 202 -4.54 6.92 15.01
N MET A 203 -5.49 6.40 15.73
CA MET A 203 -6.72 7.11 16.09
C MET A 203 -6.46 8.34 16.96
N ARG A 204 -7.34 9.32 16.84
CA ARG A 204 -7.40 10.52 17.67
C ARG A 204 -8.84 10.79 18.09
N ARG A 205 -9.02 11.38 19.27
CA ARG A 205 -10.33 11.68 19.85
C ARG A 205 -11.22 12.49 18.90
N ASP A 206 -10.62 13.51 18.28
CA ASP A 206 -11.36 14.52 17.51
C ASP A 206 -11.45 14.15 16.01
N ALA A 207 -10.93 12.99 15.62
CA ALA A 207 -11.00 12.49 14.25
C ALA A 207 -11.93 11.26 14.18
N PRO A 208 -12.93 11.24 13.28
CA PRO A 208 -13.71 10.03 13.04
C PRO A 208 -12.81 8.91 12.53
N VAL A 209 -13.20 7.67 12.85
CA VAL A 209 -12.47 6.47 12.47
C VAL A 209 -13.37 5.61 11.60
N VAL A 210 -13.05 5.50 10.31
CA VAL A 210 -13.74 4.60 9.38
C VAL A 210 -12.92 3.31 9.27
N TYR A 211 -13.55 2.15 9.39
CA TYR A 211 -12.80 0.90 9.38
C TYR A 211 -13.56 -0.25 8.72
N SER A 212 -12.82 -1.20 8.12
CA SER A 212 -13.35 -2.46 7.63
C SER A 212 -13.67 -3.40 8.80
N ALA A 213 -14.90 -3.87 8.90
CA ALA A 213 -15.38 -4.76 9.96
C ALA A 213 -15.32 -6.25 9.55
N GLY A 214 -14.23 -6.68 8.87
CA GLY A 214 -14.08 -8.03 8.35
C GLY A 214 -13.99 -9.11 9.43
N TYR A 215 -12.91 -9.16 10.19
CA TYR A 215 -12.75 -10.09 11.32
C TYR A 215 -13.34 -9.52 12.61
N GLN A 216 -14.16 -10.31 13.30
CA GLN A 216 -14.88 -9.89 14.50
C GLN A 216 -13.92 -9.44 15.62
N ASP A 217 -12.84 -10.20 15.87
CA ASP A 217 -11.86 -9.88 16.91
C ASP A 217 -11.12 -8.56 16.62
N ALA A 218 -10.77 -8.33 15.34
CA ALA A 218 -10.14 -7.08 14.92
C ALA A 218 -11.10 -5.89 15.09
N ALA A 219 -12.36 -6.04 14.66
CA ALA A 219 -13.40 -5.02 14.82
C ALA A 219 -13.65 -4.69 16.29
N ALA A 220 -13.77 -5.72 17.15
CA ALA A 220 -13.95 -5.54 18.59
C ALA A 220 -12.78 -4.75 19.23
N ARG A 221 -11.54 -5.04 18.80
CA ARG A 221 -10.37 -4.33 19.29
C ARG A 221 -10.33 -2.86 18.85
N ILE A 222 -10.67 -2.60 17.58
CA ILE A 222 -10.78 -1.23 17.06
C ILE A 222 -11.79 -0.43 17.87
N GLU A 223 -12.99 -1.00 18.14
CA GLU A 223 -14.04 -0.37 18.94
C GLU A 223 -13.61 -0.15 20.40
N GLU A 224 -12.88 -1.09 21.00
CA GLU A 224 -12.33 -0.93 22.34
C GLU A 224 -11.33 0.24 22.41
N CYS A 225 -10.39 0.29 21.46
CA CYS A 225 -9.42 1.38 21.37
C CYS A 225 -10.12 2.73 21.15
N ALA A 226 -11.11 2.80 20.27
CA ALA A 226 -11.86 4.02 20.00
C ALA A 226 -12.61 4.50 21.26
N ARG A 227 -13.29 3.59 21.96
CA ARG A 227 -13.98 3.92 23.23
C ARG A 227 -13.02 4.44 24.29
N SER A 228 -11.81 3.87 24.40
CA SER A 228 -10.82 4.29 25.41
C SER A 228 -10.35 5.73 25.24
N ILE A 229 -10.35 6.25 24.01
CA ILE A 229 -9.96 7.63 23.69
C ILE A 229 -11.15 8.56 23.39
N GLY A 230 -12.38 8.02 23.36
CA GLY A 230 -13.59 8.77 23.01
C GLY A 230 -13.69 9.14 21.52
N ALA A 231 -13.12 8.34 20.61
CA ALA A 231 -13.22 8.55 19.18
C ALA A 231 -14.54 8.00 18.62
N ARG A 232 -15.12 8.67 17.61
CA ARG A 232 -16.30 8.20 16.90
C ARG A 232 -15.91 7.22 15.80
N THR A 233 -16.55 6.05 15.76
CA THR A 233 -16.31 5.01 14.76
C THR A 233 -17.42 4.93 13.70
N VAL A 234 -17.04 4.51 12.52
CA VAL A 234 -17.92 4.24 11.37
C VAL A 234 -17.50 2.92 10.73
N PRO A 235 -18.09 1.78 11.15
CA PRO A 235 -17.78 0.48 10.58
C PRO A 235 -18.32 0.34 9.15
N LEU A 236 -17.48 -0.15 8.23
CA LEU A 236 -17.96 -0.69 6.96
C LEU A 236 -18.28 -2.18 7.17
N GLN A 237 -19.55 -2.51 7.23
CA GLN A 237 -20.04 -3.88 7.29
C GLN A 237 -20.31 -4.42 5.88
N ARG A 238 -20.05 -5.71 5.65
CA ARG A 238 -20.26 -6.34 4.35
C ARG A 238 -21.70 -6.18 3.85
N GLN A 239 -22.69 -6.15 4.74
CA GLN A 239 -24.12 -5.99 4.42
C GLN A 239 -24.47 -4.61 3.84
N ALA A 240 -23.59 -3.62 4.01
CA ALA A 240 -23.74 -2.30 3.40
C ALA A 240 -23.49 -2.30 1.89
N ILE A 241 -22.85 -3.35 1.37
CA ILE A 241 -22.52 -3.53 -0.05
C ILE A 241 -23.50 -4.55 -0.65
N LYS A 242 -24.18 -4.19 -1.75
CA LYS A 242 -25.17 -5.03 -2.43
C LYS A 242 -25.02 -4.95 -3.94
N GLU A 243 -25.80 -5.76 -4.65
CA GLU A 243 -25.99 -5.71 -6.11
C GLU A 243 -24.69 -5.77 -6.89
N ILE A 244 -23.76 -6.65 -6.46
CA ILE A 244 -22.46 -6.79 -7.13
C ILE A 244 -22.67 -7.42 -8.50
N LYS A 245 -22.20 -6.74 -9.56
CA LYS A 245 -22.22 -7.23 -10.95
C LYS A 245 -20.81 -7.13 -11.52
N ILE A 246 -20.18 -8.29 -11.74
CA ILE A 246 -18.85 -8.40 -12.34
C ILE A 246 -19.03 -8.37 -13.86
N GLN A 247 -18.37 -7.42 -14.51
CA GLN A 247 -18.30 -7.28 -15.96
C GLN A 247 -16.88 -7.57 -16.44
N HIS A 248 -16.63 -7.43 -17.75
CA HIS A 248 -15.31 -7.80 -18.32
C HIS A 248 -14.14 -7.02 -17.72
N LYS A 249 -14.28 -5.69 -17.50
CA LYS A 249 -13.21 -4.80 -16.97
C LYS A 249 -13.68 -3.93 -15.81
N THR A 250 -14.91 -4.09 -15.36
CA THR A 250 -15.50 -3.28 -14.30
C THR A 250 -16.31 -4.12 -13.34
N ILE A 251 -16.49 -3.63 -12.14
CA ILE A 251 -17.41 -4.22 -11.16
C ILE A 251 -18.34 -3.10 -10.68
N ASP A 252 -19.66 -3.33 -10.87
CA ASP A 252 -20.68 -2.44 -10.32
C ASP A 252 -21.13 -2.97 -8.96
N PHE A 253 -21.39 -2.08 -8.03
CA PHE A 253 -21.94 -2.41 -6.71
C PHE A 253 -22.77 -1.25 -6.16
N SER A 254 -23.72 -1.55 -5.27
CA SER A 254 -24.48 -0.54 -4.51
C SER A 254 -23.95 -0.45 -3.07
N LEU A 255 -23.75 0.77 -2.57
CA LEU A 255 -23.30 1.05 -1.21
C LEU A 255 -24.34 1.88 -0.47
N HIS A 256 -24.68 1.48 0.77
CA HIS A 256 -25.56 2.25 1.63
C HIS A 256 -24.84 3.49 2.18
N LEU A 257 -25.27 4.68 1.82
CA LEU A 257 -24.85 5.98 2.35
C LEU A 257 -25.85 6.51 3.38
N ASN A 258 -25.36 7.26 4.36
CA ASN A 258 -26.18 7.68 5.49
C ASN A 258 -27.37 8.59 5.09
N TYR A 259 -27.17 9.49 4.12
CA TYR A 259 -28.20 10.44 3.66
C TYR A 259 -28.97 10.01 2.43
N TYR A 260 -28.36 9.15 1.58
CA TYR A 260 -28.88 8.88 0.24
C TYR A 260 -29.45 7.45 0.08
N GLY A 261 -29.31 6.60 1.09
CA GLY A 261 -29.64 5.18 0.96
C GLY A 261 -28.63 4.44 0.07
N TYR A 262 -29.09 3.51 -0.75
CA TYR A 262 -28.22 2.76 -1.66
C TYR A 262 -27.89 3.56 -2.93
N ILE A 263 -26.61 3.79 -3.15
CA ILE A 263 -26.05 4.46 -4.34
C ILE A 263 -25.16 3.48 -5.09
N GLY A 264 -25.31 3.44 -6.42
CA GLY A 264 -24.47 2.62 -7.31
C GLY A 264 -23.10 3.23 -7.54
N PHE A 265 -22.06 2.40 -7.51
CA PHE A 265 -20.68 2.74 -7.85
C PHE A 265 -20.10 1.72 -8.83
N THR A 266 -19.13 2.15 -9.61
CA THR A 266 -18.37 1.31 -10.53
C THR A 266 -16.89 1.42 -10.23
N VAL A 267 -16.19 0.29 -10.10
CA VAL A 267 -14.72 0.24 -10.07
C VAL A 267 -14.19 -0.32 -11.39
N SER A 268 -13.19 0.35 -11.97
CA SER A 268 -12.58 -0.03 -13.25
C SER A 268 -11.47 -1.07 -13.04
N THR A 269 -11.84 -2.25 -12.55
CA THR A 269 -10.92 -3.36 -12.28
C THR A 269 -11.68 -4.69 -12.29
N VAL A 270 -10.94 -5.77 -12.43
CA VAL A 270 -11.46 -7.15 -12.26
C VAL A 270 -11.28 -7.67 -10.82
N ALA A 271 -10.57 -6.93 -9.97
CA ALA A 271 -10.23 -7.32 -8.61
C ALA A 271 -11.42 -7.18 -7.66
N VAL A 272 -12.05 -8.29 -7.29
CA VAL A 272 -13.24 -8.29 -6.42
C VAL A 272 -13.00 -7.62 -5.07
N TYR A 273 -11.81 -7.74 -4.51
CA TYR A 273 -11.43 -7.10 -3.24
C TYR A 273 -11.39 -5.56 -3.31
N GLN A 274 -11.35 -4.97 -4.49
CA GLN A 274 -11.40 -3.51 -4.66
C GLN A 274 -12.78 -2.93 -4.36
N ILE A 275 -13.83 -3.73 -4.37
CA ILE A 275 -15.18 -3.31 -3.95
C ILE A 275 -15.15 -2.80 -2.51
N GLU A 276 -14.54 -3.57 -1.60
CA GLU A 276 -14.44 -3.20 -0.19
C GLU A 276 -13.54 -1.97 0.00
N ASN A 277 -12.42 -1.90 -0.71
CA ASN A 277 -11.52 -0.73 -0.64
C ASN A 277 -12.22 0.55 -1.14
N ALA A 278 -12.94 0.48 -2.25
CA ALA A 278 -13.71 1.60 -2.78
C ALA A 278 -14.85 2.00 -1.83
N ALA A 279 -15.60 1.04 -1.30
CA ALA A 279 -16.66 1.28 -0.34
C ALA A 279 -16.14 1.96 0.94
N LEU A 280 -14.97 1.51 1.43
CA LEU A 280 -14.30 2.11 2.60
C LEU A 280 -13.87 3.56 2.32
N ALA A 281 -13.32 3.82 1.12
CA ALA A 281 -12.96 5.17 0.69
C ALA A 281 -14.20 6.09 0.60
N VAL A 282 -15.31 5.61 0.03
CA VAL A 282 -16.57 6.37 -0.01
C VAL A 282 -17.10 6.68 1.39
N LYS A 283 -17.08 5.69 2.30
CA LYS A 283 -17.47 5.91 3.71
C LYS A 283 -16.56 6.92 4.42
N ALA A 284 -15.29 6.94 4.09
CA ALA A 284 -14.32 7.91 4.59
C ALA A 284 -14.62 9.33 4.06
N LEU A 285 -14.93 9.46 2.77
CA LEU A 285 -15.29 10.73 2.13
C LEU A 285 -16.57 11.34 2.72
N GLU A 286 -17.59 10.53 3.06
CA GLU A 286 -18.78 10.99 3.75
C GLU A 286 -18.45 11.71 5.09
N GLN A 287 -17.34 11.35 5.76
CA GLN A 287 -16.96 11.93 7.06
C GLN A 287 -16.19 13.26 6.95
N LEU A 288 -15.75 13.64 5.75
CA LEU A 288 -15.01 14.90 5.55
C LEU A 288 -15.91 16.12 5.66
N ASN A 289 -17.21 15.97 5.36
CA ASN A 289 -18.21 17.06 5.33
C ASN A 289 -17.72 18.23 4.49
N ASP A 290 -17.27 17.95 3.27
CA ASP A 290 -16.85 18.95 2.27
C ASP A 290 -17.84 18.96 1.12
N ASP A 291 -18.53 20.07 0.93
CA ASP A 291 -19.64 20.21 -0.04
C ASP A 291 -19.21 20.00 -1.50
N ARG A 292 -17.92 20.06 -1.79
CA ARG A 292 -17.35 19.76 -3.11
C ARG A 292 -17.38 18.26 -3.43
N ILE A 293 -17.47 17.40 -2.40
CA ILE A 293 -17.46 15.93 -2.53
C ILE A 293 -18.91 15.43 -2.65
N THR A 294 -19.52 15.67 -3.79
CA THR A 294 -20.89 15.23 -4.09
C THR A 294 -20.94 13.77 -4.54
N VAL A 295 -22.14 13.17 -4.56
CA VAL A 295 -22.31 11.78 -5.03
C VAL A 295 -21.77 11.58 -6.46
N PRO A 296 -22.10 12.44 -7.46
CA PRO A 296 -21.52 12.29 -8.80
C PRO A 296 -19.99 12.40 -8.83
N VAL A 297 -19.41 13.27 -8.00
CA VAL A 297 -17.94 13.41 -7.86
C VAL A 297 -17.33 12.14 -7.28
N MET A 298 -17.94 11.55 -6.24
CA MET A 298 -17.50 10.28 -5.68
C MET A 298 -17.59 9.14 -6.71
N GLN A 299 -18.72 9.05 -7.45
CA GLN A 299 -18.90 8.02 -8.47
C GLN A 299 -17.83 8.10 -9.56
N GLU A 300 -17.57 9.30 -10.10
CA GLU A 300 -16.56 9.48 -11.13
C GLU A 300 -15.13 9.27 -10.60
N GLY A 301 -14.81 9.77 -9.40
CA GLY A 301 -13.51 9.58 -8.78
C GLY A 301 -13.22 8.10 -8.47
N ILE A 302 -14.20 7.35 -8.00
CA ILE A 302 -14.07 5.90 -7.78
C ILE A 302 -13.87 5.16 -9.10
N ARG A 303 -14.63 5.51 -10.13
CA ARG A 303 -14.56 4.89 -11.46
C ARG A 303 -13.22 5.15 -12.15
N SER A 304 -12.68 6.34 -12.02
CA SER A 304 -11.44 6.77 -12.68
C SER A 304 -10.16 6.45 -11.90
N ALA A 305 -10.27 5.93 -10.67
CA ALA A 305 -9.12 5.60 -9.86
C ALA A 305 -8.31 4.46 -10.47
N VAL A 306 -6.99 4.62 -10.48
CA VAL A 306 -6.02 3.62 -10.94
C VAL A 306 -5.03 3.35 -9.80
N TRP A 307 -4.75 2.07 -9.54
CA TRP A 307 -3.73 1.67 -8.59
C TRP A 307 -2.94 0.47 -9.13
N GLU A 308 -1.69 0.70 -9.45
CA GLU A 308 -0.82 -0.29 -10.11
C GLU A 308 -0.55 -1.52 -9.22
N GLY A 309 -0.34 -2.67 -9.87
CA GLY A 309 -0.02 -3.93 -9.19
C GLY A 309 -1.18 -4.50 -8.36
N ARG A 310 -2.43 -4.22 -8.74
CA ARG A 310 -3.63 -4.80 -8.13
C ARG A 310 -4.58 -5.32 -9.21
N MET A 311 -4.35 -6.58 -9.62
CA MET A 311 -4.97 -7.19 -10.81
C MET A 311 -4.86 -6.28 -12.04
N GLU A 312 -3.72 -5.64 -12.18
CA GLU A 312 -3.39 -4.76 -13.30
C GLU A 312 -3.17 -5.58 -14.57
N GLU A 313 -3.97 -5.35 -15.61
CA GLU A 313 -3.78 -5.98 -16.90
C GLU A 313 -2.68 -5.24 -17.68
N ILE A 314 -1.48 -5.83 -17.77
CA ILE A 314 -0.29 -5.23 -18.41
C ILE A 314 -0.14 -5.59 -19.89
N LEU A 315 -0.68 -6.73 -20.28
CA LEU A 315 -0.82 -7.23 -21.66
C LEU A 315 -2.17 -7.95 -21.72
N PRO A 316 -2.74 -8.21 -22.91
CA PRO A 316 -3.99 -8.94 -23.03
C PRO A 316 -3.99 -10.26 -22.23
N SER A 317 -4.86 -10.36 -21.24
CA SER A 317 -5.00 -11.52 -20.33
C SER A 317 -3.74 -11.84 -19.48
N VAL A 318 -2.86 -10.85 -19.24
CA VAL A 318 -1.72 -10.95 -18.32
C VAL A 318 -1.89 -9.96 -17.18
N PHE A 319 -2.01 -10.47 -15.96
CA PHE A 319 -2.36 -9.68 -14.77
C PHE A 319 -1.22 -9.65 -13.75
N LEU A 320 -0.91 -8.47 -13.23
CA LEU A 320 -0.01 -8.26 -12.10
C LEU A 320 -0.80 -8.07 -10.80
N ASP A 321 -0.43 -8.77 -9.73
CA ASP A 321 -0.97 -8.54 -8.40
C ASP A 321 0.08 -8.68 -7.31
N GLY A 322 0.15 -7.72 -6.42
CA GLY A 322 1.10 -7.69 -5.30
C GLY A 322 0.66 -8.45 -4.05
N ALA A 323 -0.31 -9.35 -4.14
CA ALA A 323 -0.72 -10.23 -3.03
C ALA A 323 0.47 -11.09 -2.58
N HIS A 324 0.77 -11.06 -1.26
CA HIS A 324 1.97 -11.69 -0.70
C HIS A 324 1.77 -12.20 0.73
N ASN A 325 0.57 -12.10 1.28
CA ASN A 325 0.16 -12.68 2.56
C ASN A 325 -1.11 -13.52 2.37
N ILE A 326 -1.47 -14.31 3.36
CA ILE A 326 -2.56 -15.28 3.26
C ILE A 326 -3.88 -14.62 2.84
N ASP A 327 -4.26 -13.53 3.51
CA ASP A 327 -5.54 -12.86 3.23
C ASP A 327 -5.54 -12.19 1.84
N GLY A 328 -4.41 -11.62 1.42
CA GLY A 328 -4.23 -11.07 0.08
C GLY A 328 -4.33 -12.15 -1.01
N ILE A 329 -3.70 -13.31 -0.79
CA ILE A 329 -3.78 -14.44 -1.72
C ILE A 329 -5.20 -15.00 -1.79
N ARG A 330 -5.91 -15.15 -0.69
CA ARG A 330 -7.32 -15.57 -0.70
C ARG A 330 -8.19 -14.62 -1.51
N ALA A 331 -8.04 -13.33 -1.30
CA ALA A 331 -8.76 -12.30 -2.06
C ALA A 331 -8.43 -12.34 -3.57
N LEU A 332 -7.16 -12.59 -3.92
CA LEU A 332 -6.74 -12.84 -5.29
C LEU A 332 -7.41 -14.10 -5.86
N LEU A 333 -7.34 -15.23 -5.16
CA LEU A 333 -7.92 -16.49 -5.62
C LEU A 333 -9.44 -16.38 -5.83
N ASP A 334 -10.15 -15.64 -4.99
CA ASP A 334 -11.57 -15.33 -5.18
C ASP A 334 -11.81 -14.50 -6.44
N THR A 335 -10.91 -13.54 -6.74
CA THR A 335 -10.93 -12.80 -7.99
C THR A 335 -10.71 -13.74 -9.19
N VAL A 336 -9.69 -14.59 -9.14
CA VAL A 336 -9.38 -15.56 -10.22
C VAL A 336 -10.56 -16.51 -10.47
N ARG A 337 -11.25 -17.00 -9.42
CA ARG A 337 -12.44 -17.84 -9.53
C ARG A 337 -13.61 -17.11 -10.20
N SER A 338 -13.77 -15.83 -9.92
CA SER A 338 -14.86 -15.01 -10.46
C SER A 338 -14.70 -14.70 -11.96
N GLN A 339 -13.48 -14.87 -12.49
CA GLN A 339 -13.17 -14.57 -13.89
C GLN A 339 -13.32 -15.80 -14.78
N PRO A 340 -14.15 -15.77 -15.86
CA PRO A 340 -14.21 -16.86 -16.81
C PRO A 340 -12.85 -17.05 -17.50
N CYS A 341 -12.42 -18.29 -17.65
CA CYS A 341 -11.22 -18.65 -18.40
C CYS A 341 -11.55 -19.91 -19.18
N TYR A 342 -11.43 -19.84 -20.50
CA TYR A 342 -11.75 -20.97 -21.39
C TYR A 342 -10.50 -21.74 -21.79
N GLY A 343 -9.32 -21.12 -21.66
CA GLY A 343 -8.00 -21.74 -21.82
C GLY A 343 -7.38 -22.11 -20.48
N ARG A 344 -6.06 -22.04 -20.40
CA ARG A 344 -5.26 -22.36 -19.20
C ARG A 344 -5.08 -21.14 -18.32
N ARG A 345 -5.07 -21.37 -17.00
CA ARG A 345 -4.59 -20.39 -16.03
C ARG A 345 -3.15 -20.68 -15.67
N LYS A 346 -2.26 -19.78 -16.02
CA LYS A 346 -0.82 -19.86 -15.75
C LYS A 346 -0.45 -18.90 -14.64
N LEU A 347 0.42 -19.33 -13.73
CA LEU A 347 0.93 -18.53 -12.62
C LEU A 347 2.43 -18.32 -12.77
N LEU A 348 2.90 -17.08 -12.67
CA LEU A 348 4.31 -16.76 -12.37
C LEU A 348 4.39 -16.31 -10.91
N PHE A 349 5.19 -16.99 -10.12
CA PHE A 349 5.22 -16.79 -8.69
C PHE A 349 6.64 -16.59 -8.13
N SER A 350 6.74 -15.63 -7.22
CA SER A 350 7.90 -15.45 -6.36
C SER A 350 7.46 -14.82 -5.03
N ILE A 351 8.18 -15.09 -3.94
CA ILE A 351 7.87 -14.55 -2.62
C ILE A 351 9.15 -14.28 -1.84
N VAL A 352 9.09 -13.34 -0.87
CA VAL A 352 10.19 -13.07 0.05
C VAL A 352 10.12 -13.98 1.28
N LYS A 353 11.30 -14.32 1.85
CA LYS A 353 11.47 -15.29 2.95
C LYS A 353 10.85 -14.86 4.29
N ASP A 354 10.65 -13.56 4.50
CA ASP A 354 10.09 -12.98 5.73
C ASP A 354 8.54 -12.98 5.75
N LYS A 355 7.91 -13.57 4.75
CA LYS A 355 6.47 -13.83 4.72
C LYS A 355 6.19 -15.27 5.15
N GLN A 356 4.97 -15.54 5.55
CA GLN A 356 4.50 -16.91 5.82
C GLN A 356 4.37 -17.69 4.49
N TYR A 357 5.50 -17.83 3.76
CA TYR A 357 5.52 -18.34 2.39
C TYR A 357 4.93 -19.75 2.26
N GLU A 358 5.13 -20.62 3.26
CA GLU A 358 4.57 -21.98 3.26
C GLU A 358 3.04 -21.96 3.22
N ASN A 359 2.42 -21.11 4.03
CA ASN A 359 0.97 -20.96 4.06
C ASN A 359 0.44 -20.33 2.76
N VAL A 360 1.15 -19.36 2.20
CA VAL A 360 0.82 -18.73 0.91
C VAL A 360 0.90 -19.75 -0.23
N ILE A 361 1.97 -20.51 -0.32
CA ILE A 361 2.17 -21.56 -1.33
C ILE A 361 1.09 -22.63 -1.19
N ARG A 362 0.79 -23.06 0.04
CA ARG A 362 -0.26 -24.04 0.32
C ARG A 362 -1.64 -23.57 -0.17
N GLU A 363 -2.04 -22.32 0.10
CA GLU A 363 -3.31 -21.76 -0.37
C GLU A 363 -3.39 -21.77 -1.90
N ILE A 364 -2.32 -21.35 -2.58
CA ILE A 364 -2.26 -21.35 -4.05
C ILE A 364 -2.33 -22.78 -4.60
N ALA A 365 -1.49 -23.68 -4.11
CA ALA A 365 -1.39 -25.05 -4.61
C ALA A 365 -2.69 -25.82 -4.41
N LEU A 366 -3.35 -25.70 -3.24
CA LEU A 366 -4.60 -26.38 -2.92
C LEU A 366 -5.83 -25.73 -3.59
N SER A 367 -5.68 -24.53 -4.17
CA SER A 367 -6.79 -23.85 -4.87
C SER A 367 -7.29 -24.61 -6.09
N GLY A 368 -6.41 -25.38 -6.75
CA GLY A 368 -6.69 -26.09 -7.99
C GLY A 368 -7.01 -25.19 -9.18
N LEU A 369 -6.66 -23.89 -9.10
CA LEU A 369 -7.04 -22.90 -10.12
C LEU A 369 -6.07 -22.79 -11.27
N PHE A 370 -4.80 -23.18 -11.08
CA PHE A 370 -3.72 -22.99 -12.04
C PHE A 370 -3.34 -24.31 -12.70
N ASP A 371 -3.17 -24.29 -14.02
CA ASP A 371 -2.79 -25.44 -14.84
C ASP A 371 -1.26 -25.51 -15.04
N GLU A 372 -0.58 -24.38 -14.91
CA GLU A 372 0.88 -24.25 -15.07
C GLU A 372 1.43 -23.24 -14.05
N ILE A 373 2.53 -23.59 -13.40
CA ILE A 373 3.19 -22.74 -12.41
C ILE A 373 4.64 -22.53 -12.79
N GLY A 374 5.02 -21.29 -13.08
CA GLY A 374 6.40 -20.84 -13.23
C GLY A 374 6.91 -20.26 -11.92
N LEU A 375 8.10 -20.65 -11.50
CA LEU A 375 8.76 -20.17 -10.29
C LEU A 375 10.03 -19.41 -10.68
N VAL A 376 10.26 -18.25 -10.06
CA VAL A 376 11.47 -17.45 -10.25
C VAL A 376 11.92 -16.85 -8.90
N ALA A 377 13.22 -16.75 -8.68
CA ALA A 377 13.76 -16.02 -7.54
C ALA A 377 13.82 -14.52 -7.87
N LEU A 378 13.54 -13.66 -6.88
CA LEU A 378 13.70 -12.21 -7.00
C LEU A 378 15.18 -11.81 -6.94
N GLU A 379 15.53 -10.69 -7.54
CA GLU A 379 16.85 -10.05 -7.41
C GLU A 379 16.94 -9.28 -6.07
N SER A 380 16.85 -10.00 -4.95
CA SER A 380 16.84 -9.40 -3.61
C SER A 380 17.44 -10.35 -2.59
N GLU A 381 18.18 -9.82 -1.61
CA GLU A 381 18.65 -10.59 -0.44
C GLU A 381 17.52 -11.20 0.38
N ARG A 382 16.32 -10.68 0.26
CA ARG A 382 15.10 -11.19 0.91
C ARG A 382 14.41 -12.28 0.10
N ALA A 383 14.87 -12.56 -1.12
CA ALA A 383 14.28 -13.59 -1.97
C ALA A 383 14.27 -14.96 -1.30
N LEU A 384 13.19 -15.70 -1.48
CA LEU A 384 13.16 -17.11 -1.16
C LEU A 384 13.94 -17.87 -2.25
N PRO A 385 14.93 -18.71 -1.91
CA PRO A 385 15.70 -19.46 -2.89
C PRO A 385 14.81 -20.34 -3.77
N LEU A 386 15.16 -20.45 -5.06
CA LEU A 386 14.34 -21.15 -6.05
C LEU A 386 14.06 -22.61 -5.68
N HIS A 387 15.07 -23.33 -5.18
CA HIS A 387 14.90 -24.72 -4.74
C HIS A 387 13.92 -24.86 -3.57
N VAL A 388 13.87 -23.88 -2.66
CA VAL A 388 12.90 -23.87 -1.54
C VAL A 388 11.48 -23.65 -2.06
N LEU A 389 11.31 -22.78 -3.08
CA LEU A 389 10.01 -22.59 -3.75
C LEU A 389 9.53 -23.89 -4.39
N GLU A 390 10.39 -24.58 -5.16
CA GLU A 390 10.07 -25.85 -5.80
C GLU A 390 9.69 -26.93 -4.78
N ASP A 391 10.49 -27.11 -3.75
CA ASP A 391 10.25 -28.13 -2.72
C ASP A 391 8.95 -27.84 -1.95
N SER A 392 8.67 -26.59 -1.66
CA SER A 392 7.40 -26.19 -1.01
C SER A 392 6.18 -26.48 -1.87
N TYR A 393 6.21 -26.21 -3.17
CA TYR A 393 5.09 -26.54 -4.06
C TYR A 393 4.88 -28.04 -4.22
N ARG A 394 5.98 -28.83 -4.35
CA ARG A 394 5.91 -30.30 -4.48
C ARG A 394 5.18 -30.99 -3.33
N GLN A 395 5.15 -30.36 -2.14
CA GLN A 395 4.44 -30.91 -0.96
C GLN A 395 2.90 -30.88 -1.12
N TYR A 396 2.38 -29.93 -1.91
CA TYR A 396 0.93 -29.65 -1.94
C TYR A 396 0.27 -29.87 -3.29
N THR A 397 1.03 -30.05 -4.37
CA THR A 397 0.45 -30.25 -5.72
C THR A 397 1.26 -31.26 -6.50
N GLY A 398 0.55 -32.06 -7.31
CA GLY A 398 1.15 -32.93 -8.33
C GLY A 398 1.49 -32.23 -9.65
N LEU A 399 1.20 -30.92 -9.76
CA LEU A 399 1.57 -30.14 -10.94
C LEU A 399 3.09 -29.99 -11.03
N ILE A 400 3.62 -30.07 -12.24
CA ILE A 400 5.01 -29.79 -12.52
C ILE A 400 5.20 -28.27 -12.47
N CYS A 401 5.87 -27.80 -11.42
CA CYS A 401 6.29 -26.41 -11.32
C CYS A 401 7.60 -26.24 -12.11
N LYS A 402 7.61 -25.30 -13.05
CA LYS A 402 8.80 -25.00 -13.87
C LYS A 402 9.61 -23.88 -13.23
N ALA A 403 10.82 -24.18 -12.79
CA ALA A 403 11.75 -23.20 -12.26
C ALA A 403 12.53 -22.50 -13.40
N TYR A 404 12.70 -21.19 -13.26
CA TYR A 404 13.41 -20.35 -14.22
C TYR A 404 14.56 -19.62 -13.52
N ASN A 405 15.70 -19.53 -14.20
CA ASN A 405 16.89 -18.88 -13.66
C ASN A 405 16.80 -17.34 -13.65
N ASP A 406 15.96 -16.77 -14.51
CA ASP A 406 15.77 -15.33 -14.63
C ASP A 406 14.32 -14.98 -14.98
N LEU A 407 13.94 -13.75 -14.63
CA LEU A 407 12.58 -13.25 -14.80
C LEU A 407 12.18 -13.09 -16.27
N LYS A 408 13.08 -12.64 -17.12
CA LYS A 408 12.81 -12.42 -18.55
C LYS A 408 12.42 -13.73 -19.23
N THR A 409 13.21 -14.79 -18.98
CA THR A 409 12.92 -16.13 -19.53
C THR A 409 11.59 -16.66 -18.98
N ALA A 410 11.31 -16.49 -17.68
CA ALA A 410 10.05 -16.89 -17.06
C ALA A 410 8.85 -16.17 -17.67
N PHE A 411 8.93 -14.84 -17.76
CA PHE A 411 7.90 -14.00 -18.33
C PHE A 411 7.61 -14.37 -19.80
N CYS A 412 8.65 -14.43 -20.63
CA CYS A 412 8.51 -14.80 -22.04
C CYS A 412 7.93 -16.21 -22.22
N SER A 413 8.35 -17.18 -21.42
CA SER A 413 7.86 -18.57 -21.51
C SER A 413 6.36 -18.70 -21.23
N LEU A 414 5.83 -17.88 -20.29
CA LEU A 414 4.43 -17.95 -19.91
C LEU A 414 3.51 -17.04 -20.75
N THR A 415 4.06 -15.97 -21.32
CA THR A 415 3.27 -14.96 -22.04
C THR A 415 3.37 -15.06 -23.56
N LEU A 416 4.57 -15.40 -24.12
CA LEU A 416 4.74 -15.58 -25.55
C LEU A 416 4.18 -16.94 -25.98
N GLY A 417 3.32 -16.91 -27.00
CA GLY A 417 2.70 -18.15 -27.53
C GLY A 417 1.60 -18.73 -26.62
N LYS A 418 1.09 -17.96 -25.67
CA LYS A 418 -0.15 -18.30 -24.97
C LYS A 418 -1.31 -18.22 -25.97
N ASP A 419 -2.34 -19.07 -25.79
CA ASP A 419 -3.58 -18.94 -26.54
C ASP A 419 -4.36 -17.70 -26.06
N ASP A 420 -5.24 -17.16 -26.92
CA ASP A 420 -6.05 -15.96 -26.57
C ASP A 420 -6.98 -16.21 -25.37
N GLU A 421 -7.37 -17.45 -25.16
CA GLU A 421 -8.21 -17.87 -24.04
C GLU A 421 -7.44 -18.12 -22.73
N ASP A 422 -6.10 -18.19 -22.81
CA ASP A 422 -5.24 -18.36 -21.64
C ASP A 422 -5.15 -17.06 -20.82
N ARG A 423 -4.98 -17.24 -19.51
CA ARG A 423 -4.72 -16.14 -18.57
C ARG A 423 -3.44 -16.39 -17.79
N VAL A 424 -2.62 -15.34 -17.67
CA VAL A 424 -1.37 -15.36 -16.91
C VAL A 424 -1.51 -14.44 -15.69
N TYR A 425 -1.16 -14.94 -14.53
CA TYR A 425 -1.17 -14.19 -13.28
C TYR A 425 0.25 -14.14 -12.72
N ILE A 426 0.74 -12.96 -12.38
CA ILE A 426 2.09 -12.73 -11.86
C ILE A 426 1.93 -12.20 -10.44
N VAL A 427 2.32 -12.99 -9.43
CA VAL A 427 1.86 -12.82 -8.04
C VAL A 427 2.94 -13.22 -7.02
N GLY A 428 2.76 -12.78 -5.78
CA GLY A 428 3.48 -13.24 -4.59
C GLY A 428 4.40 -12.18 -3.98
N SER A 429 4.70 -11.10 -4.70
CA SER A 429 5.51 -10.00 -4.16
C SER A 429 5.32 -8.70 -4.93
N LEU A 430 5.29 -7.57 -4.22
CA LEU A 430 5.39 -6.25 -4.85
C LEU A 430 6.74 -6.03 -5.54
N TYR A 431 7.80 -6.70 -5.08
CA TYR A 431 9.10 -6.67 -5.78
C TYR A 431 9.00 -7.33 -7.15
N LEU A 432 8.36 -8.51 -7.26
CA LEU A 432 8.12 -9.17 -8.55
C LEU A 432 7.31 -8.27 -9.49
N VAL A 433 6.27 -7.62 -8.98
CA VAL A 433 5.48 -6.65 -9.76
C VAL A 433 6.39 -5.53 -10.28
N GLY A 434 7.25 -4.97 -9.43
CA GLY A 434 8.21 -3.92 -9.81
C GLY A 434 9.23 -4.38 -10.86
N GLU A 435 9.83 -5.55 -10.68
CA GLU A 435 10.80 -6.13 -11.62
C GLU A 435 10.15 -6.39 -13.01
N VAL A 436 8.90 -6.90 -13.05
CA VAL A 436 8.17 -7.09 -14.33
C VAL A 436 7.85 -5.75 -14.98
N LYS A 437 7.45 -4.74 -14.22
CA LYS A 437 7.20 -3.39 -14.77
C LYS A 437 8.48 -2.73 -15.29
N ALA A 438 9.61 -2.95 -14.65
CA ALA A 438 10.91 -2.50 -15.15
C ALA A 438 11.28 -3.23 -16.46
N LEU A 439 11.13 -4.55 -16.50
CA LEU A 439 11.37 -5.36 -17.68
C LEU A 439 10.53 -4.91 -18.90
N LEU A 440 9.25 -4.57 -18.69
CA LEU A 440 8.37 -4.10 -19.77
C LEU A 440 8.76 -2.73 -20.33
N LYS A 441 9.54 -1.91 -19.61
CA LYS A 441 10.07 -0.65 -20.13
C LYS A 441 11.32 -0.85 -21.01
N GLU A 442 11.96 -2.02 -20.89
CA GLU A 442 13.16 -2.37 -21.65
C GLU A 442 12.82 -3.16 -22.92
N LEU A 443 11.62 -3.74 -23.02
CA LEU A 443 11.11 -4.49 -24.19
C LEU A 443 10.38 -3.56 -25.16
#